data_031d74bbef86a6f21a1324a874e6811c
#
_entry.id   031d74bbef86a6f21a1324a874e6811c
#
_cell.length_a   1.000
_cell.length_b   1.000
_cell.length_c   1.000
_cell.angle_alpha   90.00
_cell.angle_beta   90.00
_cell.angle_gamma   90.00
#
_symmetry.space_group_name_H-M   'P 1'
#
loop_
_entity.id
_entity.type
_entity.pdbx_description
1 polymer ?
#
loop_
_entity_poly.entity_id
_entity_poly.type
_entity_poly.pdbx_seq_one_letter_code
_entity_poly.pdbx_strand_id
1 'polypeptide(L)'
;MQSAVKSALKNVRKHQKMSASGSNDNEELYTEDFIFGKQVLLKQLKKGYRFGSDAVLLASYITVNTGLLLDLGAGVGAVSLGIAWRNPECQIVAVEKDPEIGALLSENIAANQMSKQVTTEHIS
;
A
#
# COMPACT_ATOMS: atom_id res chain seq x y z
N MET A 1 11.11 -8.72 10.20
CA MET A 1 10.29 -8.82 8.99
C MET A 1 9.10 -9.76 9.12
N GLN A 2 9.28 -10.99 9.61
CA GLN A 2 8.16 -11.93 9.80
C GLN A 2 7.11 -11.46 10.82
N SER A 3 7.51 -10.74 11.86
CA SER A 3 6.59 -10.19 12.86
C SER A 3 5.70 -9.07 12.31
N ALA A 4 6.25 -8.21 11.41
CA ALA A 4 5.50 -7.14 10.76
C ALA A 4 4.44 -7.69 9.80
N VAL A 5 4.77 -8.73 9.04
CA VAL A 5 3.84 -9.41 8.12
C VAL A 5 2.73 -10.11 8.92
N LYS A 6 3.06 -10.80 10.00
CA LYS A 6 2.06 -11.43 10.88
C LYS A 6 1.13 -10.41 11.53
N SER A 7 1.65 -9.25 11.92
CA SER A 7 0.87 -8.17 12.50
C SER A 7 -0.05 -7.51 11.46
N ALA A 8 0.46 -7.29 10.24
CA ALA A 8 -0.33 -6.81 9.12
C ALA A 8 -1.46 -7.78 8.76
N LEU A 9 -1.17 -9.07 8.69
CA LEU A 9 -2.16 -10.12 8.47
C LEU A 9 -3.22 -10.19 9.59
N LYS A 10 -2.81 -9.99 10.84
CA LYS A 10 -3.73 -9.90 11.98
C LYS A 10 -4.67 -8.70 11.87
N ASN A 11 -4.13 -7.56 11.48
CA ASN A 11 -4.92 -6.34 11.30
C ASN A 11 -5.90 -6.48 10.13
N VAL A 12 -5.48 -7.07 9.01
CA VAL A 12 -6.34 -7.38 7.87
C VAL A 12 -7.46 -8.33 8.28
N ARG A 13 -7.16 -9.42 9.00
CA ARG A 13 -8.18 -10.36 9.50
C ARG A 13 -9.12 -9.71 10.49
N LYS A 14 -8.65 -8.78 11.32
CA LYS A 14 -9.48 -8.02 12.24
C LYS A 14 -10.44 -7.09 11.50
N HIS A 15 -9.96 -6.41 10.44
CA HIS A 15 -10.81 -5.59 9.58
C HIS A 15 -11.83 -6.44 8.80
N GLN A 16 -11.44 -7.59 8.30
CA GLN A 16 -12.34 -8.54 7.64
C GLN A 16 -13.44 -9.04 8.59
N LYS A 17 -13.11 -9.34 9.85
CA LYS A 17 -14.11 -9.74 10.85
C LYS A 17 -15.06 -8.61 11.24
N MET A 18 -14.61 -7.37 11.23
CA MET A 18 -15.46 -6.20 11.49
C MET A 18 -16.36 -5.84 10.31
N SER A 19 -15.93 -6.08 9.07
CA SER A 19 -16.74 -5.88 7.87
C SER A 19 -17.76 -7.01 7.65
N ALA A 20 -17.51 -8.21 8.14
CA ALA A 20 -18.44 -9.35 8.06
C ALA A 20 -19.72 -9.16 8.90
N SER A 21 -19.75 -8.20 9.82
CA SER A 21 -20.92 -7.87 10.64
C SER A 21 -21.80 -6.76 10.05
N GLY A 22 -21.42 -6.16 8.90
CA GLY A 22 -22.18 -5.11 8.23
C GLY A 22 -22.19 -5.31 6.73
N SER A 23 -23.36 -5.47 6.14
CA SER A 23 -23.73 -5.56 4.72
C SER A 23 -22.64 -5.99 3.72
N ASN A 24 -22.91 -7.02 2.94
CA ASN A 24 -22.08 -7.61 1.86
C ASN A 24 -21.66 -6.60 0.77
N ASP A 25 -22.15 -5.37 0.77
CA ASP A 25 -21.92 -4.37 -0.27
C ASP A 25 -20.48 -3.83 -0.29
N ASN A 26 -19.78 -3.80 0.86
CA ASN A 26 -18.41 -3.29 0.95
C ASN A 26 -17.35 -4.31 0.48
N GLU A 27 -17.64 -5.61 0.55
CA GLU A 27 -16.71 -6.64 0.09
C GLU A 27 -16.58 -6.68 -1.44
N GLU A 28 -17.59 -6.19 -2.18
CA GLU A 28 -17.56 -6.18 -3.63
C GLU A 28 -16.79 -5.00 -4.25
N LEU A 29 -16.49 -3.95 -3.49
CA LEU A 29 -15.86 -2.73 -4.00
C LEU A 29 -14.34 -2.80 -4.03
N TYR A 30 -13.73 -3.61 -3.19
CA TYR A 30 -12.28 -3.66 -2.98
C TYR A 30 -11.76 -5.08 -3.12
N THR A 31 -10.50 -5.18 -3.54
CA THR A 31 -9.73 -6.44 -3.48
C THR A 31 -8.46 -6.22 -2.68
N GLU A 32 -7.96 -7.30 -2.10
CA GLU A 32 -6.68 -7.32 -1.41
C GLU A 32 -5.73 -8.25 -2.15
N ASP A 33 -4.57 -7.74 -2.53
CA ASP A 33 -3.57 -8.46 -3.29
C ASP A 33 -2.20 -8.35 -2.61
N PHE A 34 -1.42 -9.42 -2.70
CA PHE A 34 -0.05 -9.42 -2.21
C PHE A 34 0.93 -9.22 -3.36
N ILE A 35 1.98 -8.44 -3.10
CA ILE A 35 3.13 -8.32 -3.99
C ILE A 35 4.41 -8.71 -3.25
N PHE A 36 5.49 -8.95 -3.99
CA PHE A 36 6.80 -9.37 -3.46
C PHE A 36 6.71 -10.62 -2.57
N GLY A 37 6.14 -11.69 -3.11
CA GLY A 37 6.06 -12.96 -2.38
C GLY A 37 5.27 -12.86 -1.07
N LYS A 38 4.16 -12.13 -1.08
CA LYS A 38 3.29 -11.88 0.08
C LYS A 38 3.90 -10.97 1.16
N GLN A 39 4.93 -10.21 0.83
CA GLN A 39 5.57 -9.30 1.78
C GLN A 39 4.83 -7.97 1.93
N VAL A 40 4.14 -7.52 0.90
CA VAL A 40 3.37 -6.28 0.89
C VAL A 40 1.93 -6.57 0.51
N LEU A 41 1.00 -6.13 1.34
CA LEU A 41 -0.43 -6.27 1.13
C LEU A 41 -0.99 -4.95 0.57
N LEU A 42 -1.74 -5.04 -0.54
CA LEU A 42 -2.36 -3.89 -1.16
C LEU A 42 -3.87 -4.07 -1.29
N LYS A 43 -4.62 -3.15 -0.73
CA LYS A 43 -6.04 -2.99 -0.97
C LYS A 43 -6.23 -2.01 -2.12
N GLN A 44 -7.05 -2.37 -3.08
CA GLN A 44 -7.35 -1.53 -4.24
C GLN A 44 -8.81 -1.67 -4.66
N LEU A 45 -9.28 -0.70 -5.47
CA LEU A 45 -10.61 -0.78 -6.05
C LEU A 45 -10.72 -1.99 -6.98
N LYS A 46 -11.85 -2.67 -6.94
CA LYS A 46 -12.13 -3.80 -7.84
C LYS A 46 -12.31 -3.33 -9.28
N LYS A 47 -12.87 -2.15 -9.47
CA LYS A 47 -13.10 -1.52 -10.78
C LYS A 47 -12.35 -0.20 -10.87
N GLY A 48 -11.89 0.14 -12.07
CA GLY A 48 -11.10 1.33 -12.34
C GLY A 48 -9.62 0.99 -12.49
N TYR A 49 -8.76 1.98 -12.24
CA TYR A 49 -7.33 1.75 -12.34
C TYR A 49 -6.83 0.82 -11.24
N ARG A 50 -6.12 -0.20 -11.64
CA ARG A 50 -5.47 -1.16 -10.74
C ARG A 50 -3.98 -1.19 -11.06
N PHE A 51 -3.14 -1.40 -10.05
CA PHE A 51 -1.71 -1.56 -10.30
C PHE A 51 -1.45 -2.84 -11.10
N GLY A 52 -0.43 -2.81 -11.95
CA GLY A 52 0.00 -3.95 -12.76
C GLY A 52 1.41 -4.40 -12.41
N SER A 53 1.91 -5.37 -13.18
CA SER A 53 3.29 -5.87 -13.05
C SER A 53 4.35 -4.80 -13.31
N ASP A 54 4.02 -3.74 -14.04
CA ASP A 54 4.89 -2.60 -14.27
C ASP A 54 5.26 -1.87 -12.98
N ALA A 55 4.31 -1.68 -12.06
CA ALA A 55 4.58 -1.08 -10.74
C ALA A 55 5.53 -1.96 -9.91
N VAL A 56 5.33 -3.26 -9.91
CA VAL A 56 6.19 -4.22 -9.20
C VAL A 56 7.60 -4.22 -9.80
N LEU A 57 7.70 -4.21 -11.13
CA LEU A 57 9.00 -4.12 -11.83
C LEU A 57 9.72 -2.81 -11.51
N LEU A 58 9.02 -1.68 -11.55
CA LEU A 58 9.60 -0.38 -11.23
C LEU A 58 10.15 -0.36 -9.80
N ALA A 59 9.37 -0.81 -8.83
CA ALA A 59 9.80 -0.90 -7.44
C ALA A 59 11.02 -1.81 -7.27
N SER A 60 11.12 -2.86 -8.09
CA SER A 60 12.27 -3.78 -8.09
C SER A 60 13.53 -3.16 -8.67
N TYR A 61 13.39 -2.25 -9.62
CA TYR A 61 14.53 -1.59 -10.28
C TYR A 61 15.12 -0.45 -9.50
N ILE A 62 14.32 0.20 -8.65
CA ILE A 62 14.81 1.35 -7.88
C ILE A 62 15.75 0.87 -6.77
N THR A 63 17.00 1.26 -6.89
CA THR A 63 18.06 0.96 -5.92
C THR A 63 18.47 2.25 -5.22
N VAL A 64 17.68 2.66 -4.23
CA VAL A 64 18.03 3.79 -3.38
C VAL A 64 18.24 3.25 -1.98
N ASN A 65 19.45 3.40 -1.46
CA ASN A 65 19.80 2.85 -0.15
C ASN A 65 19.41 3.80 0.99
N THR A 66 19.52 5.10 0.74
CA THR A 66 19.17 6.15 1.72
C THR A 66 18.64 7.38 0.99
N GLY A 67 17.93 8.23 1.69
CA GLY A 67 17.47 9.51 1.16
C GLY A 67 15.96 9.62 1.08
N LEU A 68 15.51 10.66 0.40
CA LEU A 68 14.10 11.00 0.20
C LEU A 68 13.69 10.72 -1.25
N LEU A 69 12.65 9.93 -1.41
CA LEU A 69 12.01 9.66 -2.70
C LEU A 69 10.64 10.31 -2.76
N LEU A 70 10.31 10.79 -3.93
CA LEU A 70 8.98 11.32 -4.24
C LEU A 70 8.30 10.41 -5.26
N ASP A 71 7.15 9.84 -4.88
CA ASP A 71 6.32 9.01 -5.74
C ASP A 71 5.10 9.84 -6.19
N LEU A 72 5.17 10.39 -7.39
CA LEU A 72 4.12 11.21 -7.98
C LEU A 72 3.08 10.32 -8.66
N GLY A 73 1.82 10.47 -8.26
CA GLY A 73 0.77 9.59 -8.74
C GLY A 73 0.86 8.21 -8.10
N ALA A 74 1.03 8.18 -6.79
CA ALA A 74 1.34 6.95 -6.05
C ALA A 74 0.24 5.88 -6.13
N GLY A 75 -0.99 6.27 -6.44
CA GLY A 75 -2.12 5.34 -6.48
C GLY A 75 -2.33 4.70 -5.11
N VAL A 76 -2.53 3.40 -5.09
CA VAL A 76 -2.72 2.64 -3.84
C VAL A 76 -1.40 2.30 -3.12
N GLY A 77 -0.25 2.65 -3.72
CA GLY A 77 1.04 2.57 -3.07
C GLY A 77 1.93 1.40 -3.47
N ALA A 78 1.67 0.73 -4.60
CA ALA A 78 2.45 -0.43 -5.02
C ALA A 78 3.96 -0.11 -5.14
N VAL A 79 4.32 0.99 -5.78
CA VAL A 79 5.72 1.40 -5.94
C VAL A 79 6.31 1.85 -4.60
N SER A 80 5.64 2.77 -3.92
CA SER A 80 6.11 3.31 -2.62
C SER A 80 6.34 2.21 -1.59
N LEU A 81 5.37 1.32 -1.40
CA LEU A 81 5.46 0.26 -0.40
C LEU A 81 6.47 -0.82 -0.79
N GLY A 82 6.59 -1.11 -2.08
CA GLY A 82 7.61 -2.02 -2.59
C GLY A 82 9.03 -1.50 -2.35
N ILE A 83 9.26 -0.21 -2.60
CA ILE A 83 10.56 0.43 -2.32
C ILE A 83 10.84 0.45 -0.82
N ALA A 84 9.86 0.84 -0.01
CA ALA A 84 10.01 0.90 1.45
C ALA A 84 10.33 -0.48 2.05
N TRP A 85 9.69 -1.52 1.54
CA TRP A 85 9.97 -2.88 1.98
C TRP A 85 11.40 -3.32 1.67
N ARG A 86 11.90 -2.99 0.47
CA ARG A 86 13.27 -3.34 0.04
C ARG A 86 14.34 -2.46 0.67
N ASN A 87 14.00 -1.23 1.00
CA ASN A 87 14.95 -0.22 1.47
C ASN A 87 14.41 0.43 2.74
N PRO A 88 14.56 -0.22 3.91
CA PRO A 88 13.94 0.26 5.16
C PRO A 88 14.43 1.65 5.63
N GLU A 89 15.57 2.12 5.16
CA GLU A 89 16.13 3.43 5.52
C GLU A 89 15.73 4.55 4.56
N CYS A 90 15.00 4.21 3.49
CA CYS A 90 14.50 5.19 2.54
C CYS A 90 13.25 5.88 3.08
N GLN A 91 13.19 7.21 2.94
CA GLN A 91 11.99 7.99 3.22
C GLN A 91 11.27 8.28 1.91
N ILE A 92 9.96 8.06 1.90
CA ILE A 92 9.14 8.20 0.70
C ILE A 92 7.98 9.14 0.97
N VAL A 93 7.80 10.11 0.10
CA VAL A 93 6.61 10.94 0.05
C VAL A 93 5.76 10.49 -1.13
N ALA A 94 4.61 9.92 -0.84
CA ALA A 94 3.66 9.42 -1.83
C ALA A 94 2.58 10.48 -2.08
N VAL A 95 2.45 10.89 -3.32
CA VAL A 95 1.53 11.95 -3.73
C VAL A 95 0.42 11.34 -4.59
N GLU A 96 -0.83 11.48 -4.13
CA GLU A 96 -2.02 11.04 -4.86
C GLU A 96 -3.08 12.11 -4.79
N LYS A 97 -3.61 12.50 -5.96
CA LYS A 97 -4.61 13.57 -6.05
C LYS A 97 -6.05 13.12 -5.83
N ASP A 98 -6.35 11.85 -6.12
CA ASP A 98 -7.68 11.30 -5.94
C ASP A 98 -7.93 11.00 -4.46
N PRO A 99 -8.98 11.61 -3.84
CA PRO A 99 -9.22 11.42 -2.41
C PRO A 99 -9.56 9.98 -2.02
N GLU A 100 -10.28 9.25 -2.87
CA GLU A 100 -10.65 7.85 -2.61
C GLU A 100 -9.42 6.95 -2.69
N ILE A 101 -8.61 7.12 -3.72
CA ILE A 101 -7.37 6.37 -3.89
C ILE A 101 -6.36 6.75 -2.79
N GLY A 102 -6.28 8.04 -2.45
CA GLY A 102 -5.43 8.53 -1.35
C GLY A 102 -5.81 7.93 0.01
N ALA A 103 -7.09 7.71 0.26
CA ALA A 103 -7.55 7.02 1.47
C ALA A 103 -7.07 5.55 1.49
N LEU A 104 -7.16 4.85 0.36
CA LEU A 104 -6.63 3.49 0.23
C LEU A 104 -5.11 3.44 0.40
N LEU A 105 -4.39 4.41 -0.16
CA LEU A 105 -2.96 4.56 0.04
C LEU A 105 -2.61 4.65 1.52
N SER A 106 -3.30 5.50 2.27
CA SER A 106 -3.10 5.66 3.72
C SER A 106 -3.39 4.37 4.49
N GLU A 107 -4.48 3.67 4.14
CA GLU A 107 -4.81 2.37 4.72
C GLU A 107 -3.71 1.33 4.45
N ASN A 108 -3.19 1.29 3.22
CA ASN A 108 -2.14 0.35 2.84
C ASN A 108 -0.82 0.62 3.56
N ILE A 109 -0.46 1.89 3.74
CA ILE A 109 0.73 2.27 4.52
C ILE A 109 0.60 1.77 5.96
N ALA A 110 -0.54 2.00 6.59
CA ALA A 110 -0.79 1.58 7.96
C ALA A 110 -0.84 0.05 8.08
N ALA A 111 -1.52 -0.63 7.15
CA ALA A 111 -1.66 -2.09 7.15
C ALA A 111 -0.31 -2.81 7.01
N ASN A 112 0.64 -2.22 6.29
CA ASN A 112 1.99 -2.76 6.13
C ASN A 112 2.97 -2.23 7.18
N GLN A 113 2.52 -1.42 8.14
CA GLN A 113 3.35 -0.84 9.21
C GLN A 113 4.52 0.00 8.68
N MET A 114 4.28 0.75 7.62
CA MET A 114 5.30 1.56 6.95
C MET A 114 5.12 3.07 7.17
N SER A 115 4.34 3.47 8.19
CA SER A 115 4.04 4.88 8.47
C SER A 115 5.25 5.73 8.84
N LYS A 116 6.34 5.11 9.29
CA LYS A 116 7.60 5.81 9.58
C LYS A 116 8.41 6.11 8.33
N GLN A 117 8.21 5.34 7.25
CA GLN A 117 8.97 5.42 6.02
C GLN A 117 8.21 6.14 4.91
N VAL A 118 6.89 5.96 4.86
CA VAL A 118 6.04 6.49 3.79
C VAL A 118 5.04 7.46 4.37
N THR A 119 5.10 8.70 3.90
CA THR A 119 4.13 9.75 4.22
C THR A 119 3.35 10.12 2.98
N THR A 120 2.15 10.63 3.16
CA THR A 120 1.29 11.04 2.04
C THR A 120 1.16 12.54 1.97
N GLU A 121 1.10 13.06 0.74
CA GLU A 121 0.78 14.44 0.46
C GLU A 121 -0.39 14.51 -0.52
N HIS A 122 -1.32 15.40 -0.24
CA HIS A 122 -2.42 15.71 -1.13
C HIS A 122 -2.09 16.98 -1.91
N ILE A 123 -2.05 16.85 -3.22
CA ILE A 123 -1.96 18.00 -4.13
C ILE A 123 -3.31 18.11 -4.83
N SER A 124 -4.01 19.18 -4.55
CA SER A 124 -5.25 19.52 -5.23
C SER A 124 -4.97 20.14 -6.61
#